data_f7bece29e7eb985962d780e94a0c3155
#
_entry.id   f7bece29e7eb985962d780e94a0c3155
#
_cell.length_a   1.000
_cell.length_b   1.000
_cell.length_c   1.000
_cell.angle_alpha   90.00
_cell.angle_beta   90.00
_cell.angle_gamma   90.00
#
_symmetry.space_group_name_H-M   'P 1'
#
loop_
_entity.id
_entity.type
_entity.pdbx_description
1 polymer ?
#
loop_
_entity_poly.entity_id
_entity_poly.type
_entity_poly.pdbx_seq_one_letter_code
_entity_poly.pdbx_strand_id
1 'polypeptide(L)'
;MLIRHIGHAEFLIETENAVRIVTDPYDAGCGYPIRSVGAEIALVSHHHHDHDAVENLQGKPVIIDQAGLYTPAEGVRITAVRGYHDDEQGTKRGETLLFLIETEGLRIVHLGDLGEMLNDKQVSILHDPDVLMIPVGGFYTIDGRQAQETAARLNAKVILPMHYRTKYNAEWPISGPEVFLEGYPNEEVCEGTEALRVTKKDMMCQPKVVLFDLNL
;
A
#
# COMPACT_ATOMS: atom_id res chain seq x y z
N MET A 1 6.48 -15.15 3.05
CA MET A 1 6.07 -14.03 2.16
C MET A 1 7.23 -13.07 1.96
N LEU A 2 7.33 -12.47 0.79
CA LEU A 2 8.30 -11.42 0.47
C LEU A 2 7.57 -10.21 -0.13
N ILE A 3 7.87 -9.00 0.37
CA ILE A 3 7.26 -7.74 -0.09
C ILE A 3 8.35 -6.85 -0.65
N ARG A 4 8.11 -6.28 -1.84
CA ARG A 4 8.96 -5.25 -2.47
C ARG A 4 8.11 -4.04 -2.82
N HIS A 5 8.65 -2.86 -2.59
CA HIS A 5 8.09 -1.61 -3.09
C HIS A 5 8.66 -1.34 -4.48
N ILE A 6 7.81 -1.34 -5.50
CA ILE A 6 8.22 -1.13 -6.90
C ILE A 6 8.35 0.37 -7.18
N GLY A 7 7.49 1.17 -6.56
CA GLY A 7 7.47 2.63 -6.65
C GLY A 7 6.08 3.16 -6.37
N HIS A 8 5.96 4.42 -6.02
CA HIS A 8 4.70 5.11 -5.75
C HIS A 8 3.81 4.36 -4.74
N ALA A 9 2.72 3.73 -5.18
CA ALA A 9 1.85 2.86 -4.40
C ALA A 9 1.90 1.38 -4.86
N GLU A 10 2.80 1.06 -5.82
CA GLU A 10 2.94 -0.29 -6.35
C GLU A 10 3.83 -1.15 -5.45
N PHE A 11 3.26 -2.22 -4.92
CA PHE A 11 3.98 -3.27 -4.20
C PHE A 11 3.82 -4.61 -4.90
N LEU A 12 4.89 -5.40 -4.89
CA LEU A 12 4.87 -6.81 -5.24
C LEU A 12 4.91 -7.64 -3.95
N ILE A 13 3.89 -8.45 -3.74
CA ILE A 13 3.75 -9.38 -2.62
C ILE A 13 3.86 -10.80 -3.18
N GLU A 14 4.91 -11.53 -2.81
CA GLU A 14 5.15 -12.91 -3.23
C GLU A 14 4.90 -13.86 -2.06
N THR A 15 3.92 -14.74 -2.17
CA THR A 15 3.63 -15.77 -1.18
C THR A 15 4.63 -16.93 -1.26
N GLU A 16 4.70 -17.78 -0.23
CA GLU A 16 5.53 -18.99 -0.24
C GLU A 16 5.10 -19.99 -1.32
N ASN A 17 3.81 -19.96 -1.70
CA ASN A 17 3.27 -20.77 -2.80
C ASN A 17 3.41 -20.10 -4.17
N ALA A 18 4.28 -19.08 -4.29
CA ALA A 18 4.59 -18.35 -5.51
C ALA A 18 3.38 -17.64 -6.16
N VAL A 19 2.33 -17.32 -5.40
CA VAL A 19 1.28 -16.39 -5.85
C VAL A 19 1.82 -14.97 -5.71
N ARG A 20 1.82 -14.21 -6.80
CA ARG A 20 2.26 -12.82 -6.85
C ARG A 20 1.06 -11.90 -6.93
N ILE A 21 0.96 -11.00 -5.97
CA ILE A 21 -0.07 -9.97 -5.88
C ILE A 21 0.63 -8.64 -6.10
N VAL A 22 0.14 -7.85 -7.06
CA VAL A 22 0.61 -6.49 -7.31
C VAL A 22 -0.49 -5.51 -6.94
N THR A 23 -0.14 -4.45 -6.22
CA THR A 23 -1.04 -3.35 -5.88
C THR A 23 -0.74 -2.16 -6.77
N ASP A 24 -1.75 -1.45 -7.21
CA ASP A 24 -1.70 -0.13 -7.87
C ASP A 24 -0.53 0.06 -8.85
N PRO A 25 -0.47 -0.74 -9.94
CA PRO A 25 0.58 -0.58 -10.94
C PRO A 25 0.49 0.77 -11.63
N TYR A 26 1.63 1.48 -11.73
CA TYR A 26 1.71 2.84 -12.27
C TYR A 26 2.19 2.88 -13.72
N ASP A 27 1.87 3.97 -14.43
CA ASP A 27 2.38 4.26 -15.76
C ASP A 27 3.62 5.18 -15.74
N ALA A 28 4.18 5.46 -16.92
CA ALA A 28 5.37 6.30 -17.05
C ALA A 28 5.15 7.76 -16.61
N GLY A 29 3.90 8.24 -16.55
CA GLY A 29 3.55 9.58 -16.08
C GLY A 29 3.83 9.80 -14.60
N CYS A 30 3.90 8.71 -13.83
CA CYS A 30 4.26 8.73 -12.42
C CYS A 30 5.73 9.12 -12.15
N GLY A 31 6.58 9.11 -13.19
CA GLY A 31 8.00 9.50 -13.13
C GLY A 31 8.96 8.38 -12.73
N TYR A 32 8.46 7.27 -12.21
CA TYR A 32 9.28 6.10 -11.88
C TYR A 32 9.60 5.26 -13.13
N PRO A 33 10.76 4.58 -13.18
CA PRO A 33 11.05 3.60 -14.22
C PRO A 33 10.03 2.46 -14.20
N ILE A 34 9.44 2.14 -15.35
CA ILE A 34 8.51 1.01 -15.45
C ILE A 34 9.27 -0.31 -15.23
N ARG A 35 8.83 -1.07 -14.26
CA ARG A 35 9.30 -2.42 -13.98
C ARG A 35 8.20 -3.42 -14.25
N SER A 36 8.29 -4.10 -15.39
CA SER A 36 7.30 -5.13 -15.73
C SER A 36 7.50 -6.35 -14.85
N VAL A 37 6.64 -6.51 -13.86
CA VAL A 37 6.64 -7.64 -12.93
C VAL A 37 5.54 -8.63 -13.28
N GLY A 38 5.76 -9.91 -12.98
CA GLY A 38 4.73 -10.93 -13.17
C GLY A 38 3.72 -10.89 -12.02
N ALA A 39 2.43 -11.05 -12.36
CA ALA A 39 1.36 -11.09 -11.37
C ALA A 39 0.31 -12.13 -11.71
N GLU A 40 -0.20 -12.82 -10.70
CA GLU A 40 -1.41 -13.65 -10.75
C GLU A 40 -2.65 -12.83 -10.33
N ILE A 41 -2.45 -11.79 -9.50
CA ILE A 41 -3.51 -10.94 -8.99
C ILE A 41 -3.03 -9.48 -9.06
N ALA A 42 -3.87 -8.59 -9.58
CA ALA A 42 -3.67 -7.15 -9.57
C ALA A 42 -4.79 -6.47 -8.77
N LEU A 43 -4.40 -5.66 -7.80
CA LEU A 43 -5.33 -4.85 -6.99
C LEU A 43 -5.23 -3.41 -7.50
N VAL A 44 -6.34 -2.86 -7.95
CA VAL A 44 -6.45 -1.49 -8.45
C VAL A 44 -7.36 -0.71 -7.52
N SER A 45 -6.79 0.22 -6.77
CA SER A 45 -7.56 0.99 -5.80
C SER A 45 -8.52 1.98 -6.46
N HIS A 46 -8.12 2.55 -7.59
CA HIS A 46 -8.94 3.46 -8.40
C HIS A 46 -8.31 3.67 -9.78
N HIS A 47 -9.08 4.26 -10.71
CA HIS A 47 -8.67 4.40 -12.11
C HIS A 47 -8.01 5.76 -12.40
N HIS A 48 -6.88 6.03 -11.70
CA HIS A 48 -5.94 7.06 -12.12
C HIS A 48 -4.71 6.38 -12.73
N HIS A 49 -4.03 7.08 -13.67
CA HIS A 49 -2.92 6.55 -14.47
C HIS A 49 -1.72 6.04 -13.65
N ASP A 50 -1.60 6.51 -12.42
CA ASP A 50 -0.58 6.15 -11.46
C ASP A 50 -0.96 4.97 -10.54
N HIS A 51 -2.15 4.31 -10.81
CA HIS A 51 -2.66 3.19 -10.01
C HIS A 51 -3.30 2.05 -10.83
N ASP A 52 -3.55 2.21 -12.13
CA ASP A 52 -4.30 1.24 -12.93
C ASP A 52 -3.60 0.74 -14.21
N ALA A 53 -2.29 0.94 -14.32
CA ALA A 53 -1.50 0.53 -15.49
C ALA A 53 -1.24 -1.00 -15.53
N VAL A 54 -2.30 -1.79 -15.46
CA VAL A 54 -2.24 -3.27 -15.44
C VAL A 54 -1.62 -3.87 -16.69
N GLU A 55 -1.59 -3.16 -17.80
CA GLU A 55 -0.92 -3.54 -19.04
C GLU A 55 0.61 -3.63 -18.92
N ASN A 56 1.21 -2.98 -17.91
CA ASN A 56 2.64 -3.08 -17.61
C ASN A 56 3.01 -4.40 -16.91
N LEU A 57 2.00 -5.13 -16.39
CA LEU A 57 2.23 -6.40 -15.70
C LEU A 57 2.42 -7.55 -16.70
N GLN A 58 3.26 -8.51 -16.32
CA GLN A 58 3.42 -9.75 -17.09
C GLN A 58 2.39 -10.79 -16.63
N GLY A 59 1.85 -11.54 -17.60
CA GLY A 59 0.87 -12.57 -17.34
C GLY A 59 -0.55 -12.12 -17.70
N LYS A 60 -1.53 -12.67 -17.00
CA LYS A 60 -2.95 -12.34 -17.11
C LYS A 60 -3.54 -12.34 -15.70
N PRO A 61 -3.25 -11.33 -14.89
CA PRO A 61 -3.72 -11.30 -13.53
C PRO A 61 -5.24 -11.24 -13.43
N VAL A 62 -5.79 -11.82 -12.37
CA VAL A 62 -7.15 -11.50 -11.93
C VAL A 62 -7.12 -10.08 -11.41
N ILE A 63 -7.88 -9.17 -12.03
CA ILE A 63 -7.97 -7.77 -11.61
C ILE A 63 -9.09 -7.62 -10.59
N ILE A 64 -8.80 -6.98 -9.47
CA ILE A 64 -9.77 -6.62 -8.41
C ILE A 64 -9.77 -5.09 -8.30
N ASP A 65 -10.82 -4.48 -8.83
CA ASP A 65 -11.04 -3.04 -8.93
C ASP A 65 -12.43 -2.62 -8.40
N GLN A 66 -13.11 -3.50 -7.67
CA GLN A 66 -14.42 -3.22 -7.08
C GLN A 66 -14.46 -3.67 -5.62
N ALA A 67 -15.32 -3.00 -4.82
CA ALA A 67 -15.53 -3.40 -3.45
C ALA A 67 -16.19 -4.80 -3.37
N GLY A 68 -15.70 -5.64 -2.47
CA GLY A 68 -16.20 -7.01 -2.34
C GLY A 68 -15.27 -7.92 -1.57
N LEU A 69 -15.64 -9.20 -1.52
CA LEU A 69 -14.86 -10.28 -0.94
C LEU A 69 -14.46 -11.26 -2.05
N TYR A 70 -13.17 -11.55 -2.16
CA TYR A 70 -12.60 -12.36 -3.23
C TYR A 70 -11.71 -13.47 -2.70
N THR A 71 -11.68 -14.60 -3.40
CA THR A 71 -10.74 -15.71 -3.17
C THR A 71 -10.07 -16.07 -4.49
N PRO A 72 -9.20 -15.20 -5.03
CA PRO A 72 -8.67 -15.31 -6.39
C PRO A 72 -7.66 -16.44 -6.58
N ALA A 73 -7.07 -16.94 -5.48
CA ALA A 73 -6.15 -18.07 -5.47
C ALA A 73 -6.30 -18.86 -4.17
N GLU A 74 -5.82 -20.09 -4.17
CA GLU A 74 -5.82 -20.95 -2.98
C GLU A 74 -5.01 -20.28 -1.84
N GLY A 75 -5.60 -20.20 -0.64
CA GLY A 75 -4.97 -19.59 0.52
C GLY A 75 -4.88 -18.07 0.49
N VAL A 76 -5.47 -17.40 -0.51
CA VAL A 76 -5.53 -15.93 -0.60
C VAL A 76 -6.98 -15.45 -0.52
N ARG A 77 -7.27 -14.61 0.45
CA ARG A 77 -8.54 -13.90 0.58
C ARG A 77 -8.29 -12.40 0.57
N ILE A 78 -9.10 -11.67 -0.20
CA ILE A 78 -9.00 -10.23 -0.35
C ILE A 78 -10.35 -9.61 -0.06
N THR A 79 -10.37 -8.65 0.86
CA THR A 79 -11.53 -7.82 1.13
C THR A 79 -11.22 -6.41 0.64
N ALA A 80 -11.97 -5.94 -0.36
CA ALA A 80 -11.88 -4.59 -0.89
C ALA A 80 -12.99 -3.72 -0.30
N VAL A 81 -12.62 -2.66 0.41
CA VAL A 81 -13.52 -1.75 1.14
C VAL A 81 -13.47 -0.37 0.49
N ARG A 82 -14.62 0.28 0.31
CA ARG A 82 -14.65 1.66 -0.20
C ARG A 82 -14.11 2.65 0.81
N GLY A 83 -13.30 3.59 0.34
CA GLY A 83 -12.89 4.82 0.99
C GLY A 83 -12.99 5.98 0.00
N TYR A 84 -12.64 7.18 0.43
CA TYR A 84 -12.63 8.36 -0.43
C TYR A 84 -11.20 8.86 -0.64
N HIS A 85 -10.96 9.32 -1.87
CA HIS A 85 -9.68 9.91 -2.29
C HIS A 85 -9.57 11.41 -1.94
N ASP A 86 -10.48 11.90 -1.10
CA ASP A 86 -10.49 13.26 -0.58
C ASP A 86 -11.28 13.35 0.73
N ASP A 87 -11.20 14.50 1.41
CA ASP A 87 -11.87 14.81 2.66
C ASP A 87 -13.32 15.33 2.50
N GLU A 88 -13.84 15.33 1.26
CA GLU A 88 -15.18 15.79 0.89
C GLU A 88 -16.05 14.66 0.31
N GLN A 89 -15.86 13.43 0.81
CA GLN A 89 -16.64 12.25 0.39
C GLN A 89 -16.58 11.96 -1.11
N GLY A 90 -15.39 12.11 -1.70
CA GLY A 90 -15.14 11.80 -3.10
C GLY A 90 -15.57 12.89 -4.10
N THR A 91 -15.99 14.06 -3.63
CA THR A 91 -16.47 15.12 -4.54
C THR A 91 -15.36 15.74 -5.39
N LYS A 92 -14.11 15.65 -4.95
CA LYS A 92 -12.94 16.20 -5.66
C LYS A 92 -12.22 15.15 -6.52
N ARG A 93 -12.02 13.94 -5.97
CA ARG A 93 -11.14 12.92 -6.59
C ARG A 93 -11.79 11.53 -6.67
N GLY A 94 -13.03 11.39 -6.19
CA GLY A 94 -13.76 10.13 -6.25
C GLY A 94 -13.48 9.17 -5.10
N GLU A 95 -13.77 7.91 -5.34
CA GLU A 95 -13.57 6.80 -4.41
C GLU A 95 -12.20 6.16 -4.62
N THR A 96 -11.68 5.53 -3.57
CA THR A 96 -10.54 4.60 -3.61
C THR A 96 -10.91 3.31 -2.90
N LEU A 97 -10.25 2.20 -3.21
CA LEU A 97 -10.40 0.94 -2.50
C LEU A 97 -9.27 0.76 -1.49
N LEU A 98 -9.66 0.28 -0.32
CA LEU A 98 -8.78 -0.13 0.75
C LEU A 98 -8.79 -1.66 0.75
N PHE A 99 -7.63 -2.29 0.62
CA PHE A 99 -7.53 -3.73 0.52
C PHE A 99 -7.04 -4.35 1.82
N LEU A 100 -7.74 -5.37 2.29
CA LEU A 100 -7.24 -6.33 3.27
C LEU A 100 -6.93 -7.64 2.55
N ILE A 101 -5.66 -8.02 2.54
CA ILE A 101 -5.15 -9.26 1.97
C ILE A 101 -4.84 -10.21 3.12
N GLU A 102 -5.49 -11.37 3.14
CA GLU A 102 -5.27 -12.40 4.15
C GLU A 102 -4.67 -13.64 3.48
N THR A 103 -3.45 -13.97 3.84
CA THR A 103 -2.72 -15.13 3.32
C THR A 103 -1.62 -15.54 4.31
N GLU A 104 -1.26 -16.82 4.37
CA GLU A 104 -0.19 -17.35 5.26
C GLU A 104 -0.37 -17.01 6.75
N GLY A 105 -1.62 -16.82 7.19
CA GLY A 105 -1.94 -16.37 8.55
C GLY A 105 -1.59 -14.91 8.84
N LEU A 106 -1.20 -14.13 7.81
CA LEU A 106 -0.89 -12.71 7.87
C LEU A 106 -2.07 -11.87 7.37
N ARG A 107 -2.16 -10.65 7.87
CA ARG A 107 -3.08 -9.60 7.47
C ARG A 107 -2.28 -8.44 6.90
N ILE A 108 -2.41 -8.18 5.63
CA ILE A 108 -1.77 -7.06 4.94
C ILE A 108 -2.86 -6.07 4.51
N VAL A 109 -2.69 -4.82 4.85
CA VAL A 109 -3.61 -3.75 4.46
C VAL A 109 -2.88 -2.79 3.52
N HIS A 110 -3.53 -2.47 2.40
CA HIS A 110 -3.11 -1.42 1.47
C HIS A 110 -4.22 -0.37 1.41
N LEU A 111 -3.90 0.88 1.70
CA LEU A 111 -4.91 1.93 1.84
C LEU A 111 -5.15 2.74 0.57
N GLY A 112 -4.60 2.31 -0.59
CA GLY A 112 -4.74 3.05 -1.85
C GLY A 112 -4.43 4.54 -1.66
N ASP A 113 -5.16 5.39 -2.35
CA ASP A 113 -5.07 6.84 -2.19
C ASP A 113 -6.10 7.37 -1.17
N LEU A 114 -6.03 6.83 0.04
CA LEU A 114 -6.89 7.28 1.14
C LEU A 114 -6.71 8.79 1.36
N GLY A 115 -7.80 9.57 1.20
CA GLY A 115 -7.83 11.04 1.38
C GLY A 115 -8.65 11.50 2.59
N GLU A 116 -9.17 10.57 3.40
CA GLU A 116 -10.01 10.83 4.57
C GLU A 116 -9.53 10.07 5.81
N MET A 117 -10.05 10.44 6.99
CA MET A 117 -9.86 9.62 8.19
C MET A 117 -10.82 8.43 8.16
N LEU A 118 -10.33 7.22 8.47
CA LEU A 118 -11.13 6.00 8.46
C LEU A 118 -12.31 6.11 9.43
N ASN A 119 -13.49 5.66 9.01
CA ASN A 119 -14.64 5.51 9.90
C ASN A 119 -14.56 4.18 10.69
N ASP A 120 -15.44 4.02 11.69
CA ASP A 120 -15.42 2.85 12.58
C ASP A 120 -15.66 1.53 11.87
N LYS A 121 -16.45 1.52 10.79
CA LYS A 121 -16.70 0.32 9.99
C LYS A 121 -15.44 -0.10 9.22
N GLN A 122 -14.75 0.85 8.58
CA GLN A 122 -13.48 0.59 7.90
C GLN A 122 -12.44 0.09 8.90
N VAL A 123 -12.30 0.76 10.06
CA VAL A 123 -11.39 0.32 11.12
C VAL A 123 -11.72 -1.09 11.59
N SER A 124 -12.99 -1.41 11.84
CA SER A 124 -13.40 -2.76 12.28
C SER A 124 -13.02 -3.86 11.30
N ILE A 125 -12.97 -3.58 9.99
CA ILE A 125 -12.56 -4.55 8.97
C ILE A 125 -11.03 -4.64 8.87
N LEU A 126 -10.35 -3.50 8.93
CA LEU A 126 -8.92 -3.36 8.58
C LEU A 126 -7.98 -3.44 9.80
N HIS A 127 -8.49 -3.47 11.05
CA HIS A 127 -7.68 -3.40 12.27
C HIS A 127 -6.70 -4.57 12.39
N ASP A 128 -5.67 -4.37 13.24
CA ASP A 128 -4.60 -5.32 13.55
C ASP A 128 -3.86 -5.86 12.31
N PRO A 129 -3.50 -5.04 11.31
CA PRO A 129 -2.69 -5.53 10.21
C PRO A 129 -1.30 -5.91 10.69
N ASP A 130 -0.80 -7.04 10.20
CA ASP A 130 0.61 -7.41 10.36
C ASP A 130 1.50 -6.47 9.54
N VAL A 131 1.02 -6.07 8.33
CA VAL A 131 1.67 -5.07 7.47
C VAL A 131 0.64 -4.05 6.99
N LEU A 132 0.97 -2.77 7.10
CA LEU A 132 0.16 -1.65 6.62
C LEU A 132 0.93 -0.85 5.58
N MET A 133 0.41 -0.78 4.37
CA MET A 133 0.86 0.10 3.30
C MET A 133 -0.02 1.35 3.31
N ILE A 134 0.57 2.53 3.56
CA ILE A 134 -0.18 3.75 3.87
C ILE A 134 0.40 4.97 3.13
N PRO A 135 -0.43 5.77 2.44
CA PRO A 135 0.03 7.01 1.83
C PRO A 135 0.37 8.04 2.90
N VAL A 136 1.46 8.80 2.70
CA VAL A 136 1.96 9.79 3.67
C VAL A 136 2.28 11.14 3.06
N GLY A 137 2.15 11.28 1.73
CA GLY A 137 2.61 12.45 0.99
C GLY A 137 1.70 13.69 1.11
N GLY A 138 0.46 13.53 1.51
CA GLY A 138 -0.51 14.64 1.54
C GLY A 138 -0.88 15.14 0.15
N PHE A 139 -1.53 16.31 0.07
CA PHE A 139 -2.06 16.98 -1.12
C PHE A 139 -3.14 16.18 -1.88
N TYR A 140 -2.83 14.99 -2.31
CA TYR A 140 -3.80 14.07 -2.94
C TYR A 140 -4.41 13.09 -1.93
N THR A 141 -3.65 12.72 -0.91
CA THR A 141 -3.98 11.70 0.10
C THR A 141 -3.92 12.30 1.50
N ILE A 142 -4.12 11.49 2.53
CA ILE A 142 -3.82 11.86 3.92
C ILE A 142 -2.34 12.26 4.03
N ASP A 143 -2.06 13.23 4.91
CA ASP A 143 -0.70 13.68 5.20
C ASP A 143 0.01 12.79 6.23
N GLY A 144 1.29 13.10 6.51
CA GLY A 144 2.10 12.30 7.42
C GLY A 144 1.54 12.23 8.85
N ARG A 145 0.87 13.27 9.36
CA ARG A 145 0.26 13.27 10.71
C ARG A 145 -1.04 12.46 10.74
N GLN A 146 -1.88 12.62 9.74
CA GLN A 146 -3.09 11.83 9.55
C GLN A 146 -2.75 10.34 9.36
N ALA A 147 -1.64 10.05 8.67
CA ALA A 147 -1.14 8.68 8.50
C ALA A 147 -0.65 8.07 9.83
N GLN A 148 0.04 8.84 10.70
CA GLN A 148 0.40 8.39 12.05
C GLN A 148 -0.84 8.01 12.87
N GLU A 149 -1.87 8.88 12.87
CA GLU A 149 -3.13 8.63 13.58
C GLU A 149 -3.85 7.39 13.03
N THR A 150 -3.92 7.27 11.71
CA THR A 150 -4.55 6.12 11.03
C THR A 150 -3.83 4.81 11.36
N ALA A 151 -2.50 4.79 11.31
CA ALA A 151 -1.69 3.62 11.65
C ALA A 151 -1.85 3.20 13.12
N ALA A 152 -1.88 4.18 14.03
CA ALA A 152 -2.13 3.95 15.45
C ALA A 152 -3.55 3.40 15.70
N ARG A 153 -4.56 3.98 15.05
CA ARG A 153 -5.95 3.55 15.17
C ARG A 153 -6.19 2.14 14.61
N LEU A 154 -5.46 1.74 13.58
CA LEU A 154 -5.48 0.37 13.05
C LEU A 154 -4.65 -0.61 13.90
N ASN A 155 -3.84 -0.15 14.84
CA ASN A 155 -2.91 -0.98 15.63
C ASN A 155 -1.94 -1.77 14.73
N ALA A 156 -1.39 -1.12 13.69
CA ALA A 156 -0.49 -1.75 12.72
C ALA A 156 0.82 -2.20 13.38
N LYS A 157 1.35 -3.37 12.98
CA LYS A 157 2.63 -3.88 13.50
C LYS A 157 3.83 -3.36 12.72
N VAL A 158 3.81 -3.54 11.40
CA VAL A 158 4.82 -3.02 10.49
C VAL A 158 4.14 -2.07 9.51
N ILE A 159 4.75 -0.91 9.26
CA ILE A 159 4.18 0.13 8.42
C ILE A 159 5.14 0.39 7.25
N LEU A 160 4.58 0.41 6.06
CA LEU A 160 5.26 0.69 4.80
C LEU A 160 4.69 2.00 4.25
N PRO A 161 5.36 3.14 4.45
CA PRO A 161 4.95 4.40 3.85
C PRO A 161 5.02 4.32 2.32
N MET A 162 4.05 4.92 1.65
CA MET A 162 3.97 5.00 0.20
C MET A 162 3.41 6.36 -0.25
N HIS A 163 3.32 6.60 -1.57
CA HIS A 163 2.73 7.79 -2.17
C HIS A 163 3.30 9.09 -1.59
N TYR A 164 4.62 9.18 -1.52
CA TYR A 164 5.35 10.36 -1.05
C TYR A 164 6.36 10.83 -2.09
N ARG A 165 6.84 12.08 -1.92
CA ARG A 165 7.82 12.68 -2.83
C ARG A 165 9.17 11.98 -2.74
N THR A 166 9.69 11.61 -3.92
CA THR A 166 11.02 11.03 -4.12
C THR A 166 11.76 11.80 -5.23
N LYS A 167 12.95 11.34 -5.60
CA LYS A 167 13.67 11.90 -6.75
C LYS A 167 12.97 11.69 -8.10
N TYR A 168 12.07 10.71 -8.20
CA TYR A 168 11.37 10.36 -9.44
C TYR A 168 10.17 11.25 -9.73
N ASN A 169 9.48 11.68 -8.69
CA ASN A 169 8.29 12.55 -8.77
C ASN A 169 8.51 13.90 -8.06
N ALA A 170 9.74 14.44 -8.15
CA ALA A 170 10.17 15.63 -7.42
C ALA A 170 9.31 16.88 -7.68
N GLU A 171 8.69 16.96 -8.87
CA GLU A 171 7.82 18.08 -9.26
C GLU A 171 6.37 17.94 -8.74
N TRP A 172 6.02 16.81 -8.15
CA TRP A 172 4.70 16.62 -7.59
C TRP A 172 4.51 17.45 -6.30
N PRO A 173 3.31 18.01 -6.06
CA PRO A 173 3.05 18.88 -4.90
C PRO A 173 2.84 18.10 -3.59
N ILE A 174 3.37 16.90 -3.50
CA ILE A 174 3.30 16.04 -2.33
C ILE A 174 4.55 16.18 -1.45
N SER A 175 4.47 15.84 -0.17
CA SER A 175 5.58 15.87 0.78
C SER A 175 6.37 14.56 0.76
N GLY A 176 7.60 14.60 1.27
CA GLY A 176 8.38 13.41 1.60
C GLY A 176 7.82 12.69 2.85
N PRO A 177 8.46 11.61 3.29
CA PRO A 177 8.00 10.81 4.42
C PRO A 177 8.36 11.42 5.79
N GLU A 178 9.12 12.52 5.86
CA GLU A 178 9.76 13.04 7.07
C GLU A 178 8.75 13.31 8.17
N VAL A 179 7.61 13.98 7.86
CA VAL A 179 6.57 14.30 8.85
C VAL A 179 5.95 13.02 9.43
N PHE A 180 5.79 11.99 8.61
CA PHE A 180 5.33 10.68 9.09
C PHE A 180 6.35 10.02 10.02
N LEU A 181 7.64 10.10 9.68
CA LEU A 181 8.72 9.49 10.45
C LEU A 181 8.94 10.14 11.82
N GLU A 182 8.65 11.46 11.97
CA GLU A 182 8.70 12.17 13.26
C GLU A 182 7.87 11.49 14.37
N GLY A 183 6.87 10.69 14.02
CA GLY A 183 6.03 9.93 14.96
C GLY A 183 6.67 8.66 15.51
N TYR A 184 7.86 8.28 15.04
CA TYR A 184 8.52 7.02 15.41
C TYR A 184 9.96 7.26 15.85
N PRO A 185 10.43 6.60 16.94
CA PRO A 185 11.83 6.63 17.32
C PRO A 185 12.73 6.05 16.21
N ASN A 186 13.94 6.58 16.05
CA ASN A 186 14.87 6.14 14.99
C ASN A 186 15.16 4.63 15.03
N GLU A 187 15.20 4.03 16.20
CA GLU A 187 15.41 2.60 16.40
C GLU A 187 14.24 1.72 15.90
N GLU A 188 13.06 2.33 15.69
CA GLU A 188 11.90 1.65 15.12
C GLU A 188 11.78 1.86 13.60
N VAL A 189 12.69 2.63 12.99
CA VAL A 189 12.70 2.91 11.54
C VAL A 189 13.86 2.17 10.88
N CYS A 190 13.55 1.41 9.84
CA CYS A 190 14.54 0.77 8.97
C CYS A 190 14.46 1.40 7.58
N GLU A 191 15.56 1.98 7.13
CA GLU A 191 15.67 2.57 5.79
C GLU A 191 16.54 1.71 4.87
N GLY A 192 16.37 1.88 3.55
CA GLY A 192 17.21 1.24 2.55
C GLY A 192 16.93 -0.25 2.34
N THR A 193 15.74 -0.70 2.67
CA THR A 193 15.32 -2.09 2.49
C THR A 193 14.99 -2.37 1.01
N GLU A 194 15.61 -3.37 0.40
CA GLU A 194 15.29 -3.82 -0.97
C GLU A 194 14.05 -4.74 -0.99
N ALA A 195 13.90 -5.59 0.02
CA ALA A 195 12.78 -6.50 0.15
C ALA A 195 12.56 -6.87 1.61
N LEU A 196 11.31 -6.83 2.05
CA LEU A 196 10.89 -7.22 3.40
C LEU A 196 10.38 -8.67 3.40
N ARG A 197 11.07 -9.53 4.17
CA ARG A 197 10.58 -10.88 4.44
C ARG A 197 9.67 -10.86 5.66
N VAL A 198 8.46 -11.36 5.50
CA VAL A 198 7.44 -11.37 6.56
C VAL A 198 6.98 -12.80 6.79
N THR A 199 7.04 -13.26 8.04
CA THR A 199 6.41 -14.49 8.49
C THR A 199 5.69 -14.23 9.81
N LYS A 200 4.63 -14.97 10.11
CA LYS A 200 3.89 -14.78 11.36
C LYS A 200 4.79 -14.95 12.61
N LYS A 201 5.80 -15.81 12.51
CA LYS A 201 6.75 -16.07 13.58
C LYS A 201 7.66 -14.87 13.86
N ASP A 202 8.08 -14.16 12.79
CA ASP A 202 9.11 -13.12 12.90
C ASP A 202 8.53 -11.72 13.08
N MET A 203 7.20 -11.56 13.08
CA MET A 203 6.53 -10.25 13.17
C MET A 203 6.96 -9.42 14.40
N MET A 204 7.22 -10.07 15.53
CA MET A 204 7.64 -9.37 16.76
C MET A 204 9.07 -8.81 16.69
N CYS A 205 9.86 -9.21 15.70
CA CYS A 205 11.25 -8.80 15.51
C CYS A 205 11.42 -7.78 14.37
N GLN A 206 10.31 -7.41 13.70
CA GLN A 206 10.34 -6.43 12.60
C GLN A 206 10.43 -5.01 13.16
N PRO A 207 11.13 -4.09 12.48
CA PRO A 207 11.04 -2.67 12.76
C PRO A 207 9.61 -2.17 12.55
N LYS A 208 9.23 -1.12 13.29
CA LYS A 208 7.87 -0.56 13.20
C LYS A 208 7.59 0.08 11.86
N VAL A 209 8.58 0.77 11.28
CA VAL A 209 8.48 1.44 9.97
C VAL A 209 9.59 0.93 9.07
N VAL A 210 9.26 0.57 7.84
CA VAL A 210 10.23 0.15 6.82
C VAL A 210 10.10 1.06 5.59
N LEU A 211 11.18 1.77 5.29
CA LEU A 211 11.35 2.53 4.06
C LEU A 211 12.19 1.71 3.08
N PHE A 212 11.64 1.47 1.91
CA PHE A 212 12.34 0.75 0.86
C PHE A 212 13.35 1.64 0.12
N ASP A 213 14.45 1.03 -0.31
CA ASP A 213 15.36 1.67 -1.24
C ASP A 213 14.74 1.67 -2.65
N LEU A 214 14.37 2.86 -3.11
CA LEU A 214 13.83 3.09 -4.44
C LEU A 214 14.96 3.50 -5.43
N ASN A 215 16.17 2.96 -5.28
CA ASN A 215 17.24 3.08 -6.27
C ASN A 215 16.94 2.17 -7.48
N LEU A 216 15.99 2.62 -8.29
CA LEU A 216 15.41 1.92 -9.43
C LEU A 216 16.23 2.12 -10.69
#